data_936761ca1e74234da7b5a3fba1f34c00
#
_entry.id   936761ca1e74234da7b5a3fba1f34c00
#
_cell.length_a   1.000
_cell.length_b   1.000
_cell.length_c   1.000
_cell.angle_alpha   90.00
_cell.angle_beta   90.00
_cell.angle_gamma   90.00
#
_symmetry.space_group_name_H-M   'P 1'
#
loop_
_entity.id
_entity.type
_entity.pdbx_description
1 polymer ?
#
loop_
_entity_poly.entity_id
_entity_poly.type
_entity_poly.pdbx_seq_one_letter_code
_entity_poly.pdbx_strand_id
1 'polypeptide(L)'
;LLKWTANGEISILLGTHALIQKTVKFKNLALVVIDEQHRFGTAQRKRLVRKDNIAPHLLSMTATPIPRTLALTIYGDLDLSLLDEMPAGRKQIITEIIKPNKREETYEKIRAELKNGRQMYVICPRIFAPDPEKELALNVKSATEEAQRLKKEVFKEYEIGVLHSKMGKEKKEKIMQ
;
A
#
# COMPACT_ATOMS: atom_id res chain seq x y z
N LEU A 1 1.15 22.97 18.10
CA LEU A 1 1.98 22.41 17.05
C LEU A 1 2.19 23.40 15.91
N LEU A 2 1.12 23.86 15.20
CA LEU A 2 1.24 24.75 14.01
C LEU A 2 1.96 26.08 14.30
N LYS A 3 1.75 26.68 15.47
CA LYS A 3 2.48 27.90 15.89
C LYS A 3 3.96 27.62 16.09
N TRP A 4 4.33 26.52 16.73
CA TRP A 4 5.71 26.10 16.97
C TRP A 4 6.46 25.75 15.70
N THR A 5 5.75 25.19 14.70
CA THR A 5 6.31 24.97 13.37
C THR A 5 6.59 26.29 12.65
N ALA A 6 5.63 27.23 12.74
CA ALA A 6 5.72 28.53 12.06
C ALA A 6 6.81 29.44 12.66
N ASN A 7 7.07 29.37 13.96
CA ASN A 7 8.13 30.16 14.62
C ASN A 7 9.50 29.47 14.67
N GLY A 8 9.59 28.19 14.22
CA GLY A 8 10.85 27.44 14.10
C GLY A 8 11.29 26.71 15.35
N GLU A 9 10.42 26.58 16.37
CA GLU A 9 10.71 25.77 17.56
C GLU A 9 10.74 24.25 17.24
N ILE A 10 10.01 23.83 16.19
CA ILE A 10 10.01 22.45 15.72
C ILE A 10 10.96 22.33 14.53
N SER A 11 12.02 21.56 14.69
CA SER A 11 13.01 21.32 13.63
C SER A 11 12.58 20.22 12.65
N ILE A 12 11.84 19.21 13.10
CA ILE A 12 11.37 18.09 12.29
C ILE A 12 9.90 17.88 12.54
N LEU A 13 9.10 17.88 11.48
CA LEU A 13 7.67 17.60 11.53
C LEU A 13 7.33 16.38 10.69
N LEU A 14 6.78 15.35 11.31
CA LEU A 14 6.32 14.14 10.66
C LEU A 14 4.79 14.10 10.62
N GLY A 15 4.22 13.65 9.51
CA GLY A 15 2.80 13.50 9.38
C GLY A 15 2.37 12.98 8.02
N THR A 16 1.08 12.93 7.78
CA THR A 16 0.49 12.50 6.51
C THR A 16 0.40 13.68 5.53
N HIS A 17 -0.28 13.50 4.41
CA HIS A 17 -0.59 14.54 3.43
C HIS A 17 -1.25 15.82 4.05
N ALA A 18 -1.74 15.74 5.28
CA ALA A 18 -2.25 16.92 6.02
C ALA A 18 -1.19 18.02 6.21
N LEU A 19 0.10 17.68 6.19
CA LEU A 19 1.20 18.64 6.28
C LEU A 19 1.30 19.58 5.06
N ILE A 20 0.67 19.22 3.94
CA ILE A 20 0.70 20.00 2.69
C ILE A 20 -0.37 21.11 2.67
N GLN A 21 -1.24 21.14 3.66
CA GLN A 21 -2.31 22.16 3.75
C GLN A 21 -1.73 23.58 3.85
N LYS A 22 -2.48 24.57 3.32
CA LYS A 22 -2.07 25.98 3.34
C LYS A 22 -1.90 26.56 4.76
N THR A 23 -2.54 25.95 5.75
CA THR A 23 -2.48 26.33 7.15
C THR A 23 -1.16 25.97 7.83
N VAL A 24 -0.43 25.00 7.29
CA VAL A 24 0.88 24.59 7.81
C VAL A 24 1.95 25.53 7.24
N LYS A 25 2.57 26.32 8.10
CA LYS A 25 3.65 27.24 7.73
C LYS A 25 4.93 26.79 8.40
N PHE A 26 6.04 26.94 7.71
CA PHE A 26 7.39 26.66 8.21
C PHE A 26 8.18 27.97 8.19
N LYS A 27 9.02 28.20 9.21
CA LYS A 27 9.89 29.37 9.25
C LYS A 27 10.97 29.29 8.18
N ASN A 28 11.70 28.16 8.16
CA ASN A 28 12.75 27.84 7.19
C ASN A 28 12.64 26.36 6.81
N LEU A 29 12.00 26.06 5.71
CA LEU A 29 11.87 24.69 5.22
C LEU A 29 13.09 24.34 4.37
N ALA A 30 14.00 23.54 4.89
CA ALA A 30 15.24 23.16 4.22
C ALA A 30 15.15 21.84 3.48
N LEU A 31 14.39 20.86 4.02
CA LEU A 31 14.26 19.52 3.44
C LEU A 31 12.81 19.05 3.50
N VAL A 32 12.36 18.46 2.42
CA VAL A 32 11.07 17.76 2.31
C VAL A 32 11.35 16.29 1.94
N VAL A 33 10.83 15.37 2.74
CA VAL A 33 10.89 13.93 2.47
C VAL A 33 9.47 13.44 2.18
N ILE A 34 9.25 12.82 1.03
CA ILE A 34 7.97 12.27 0.61
C ILE A 34 8.13 10.77 0.41
N ASP A 35 7.40 9.99 1.22
CA ASP A 35 7.28 8.55 1.03
C ASP A 35 6.03 8.23 0.22
N GLU A 36 6.07 7.15 -0.58
CA GLU A 36 4.98 6.72 -1.45
C GLU A 36 4.43 7.86 -2.34
N GLN A 37 5.31 8.47 -3.09
CA GLN A 37 5.08 9.65 -3.92
C GLN A 37 3.85 9.55 -4.84
N HIS A 38 3.49 8.35 -5.31
CA HIS A 38 2.32 8.13 -6.18
C HIS A 38 0.98 8.56 -5.55
N ARG A 39 0.92 8.69 -4.22
CA ARG A 39 -0.25 9.18 -3.47
C ARG A 39 -0.40 10.71 -3.51
N PHE A 40 0.59 11.42 -4.07
CA PHE A 40 0.59 12.88 -4.12
C PHE A 40 0.37 13.39 -5.55
N GLY A 41 -0.62 14.25 -5.72
CA GLY A 41 -0.85 14.93 -6.99
C GLY A 41 0.25 15.97 -7.33
N THR A 42 0.43 16.26 -8.62
CA THR A 42 1.44 17.23 -9.10
C THR A 42 1.27 18.63 -8.50
N ALA A 43 0.03 19.08 -8.29
CA ALA A 43 -0.26 20.37 -7.66
C ALA A 43 0.16 20.42 -6.17
N GLN A 44 0.08 19.30 -5.46
CA GLN A 44 0.50 19.20 -4.06
C GLN A 44 2.02 19.27 -3.95
N ARG A 45 2.75 18.60 -4.85
CA ARG A 45 4.23 18.67 -4.92
C ARG A 45 4.72 20.07 -5.19
N LYS A 46 4.13 20.77 -6.18
CA LYS A 46 4.48 22.17 -6.50
C LYS A 46 4.26 23.13 -5.31
N ARG A 47 3.30 22.86 -4.44
CA ARG A 47 3.07 23.68 -3.22
C ARG A 47 4.14 23.50 -2.16
N LEU A 48 4.73 22.32 -2.03
CA LEU A 48 5.83 22.07 -1.09
C LEU A 48 7.13 22.76 -1.53
N VAL A 49 7.37 22.81 -2.84
CA VAL A 49 8.60 23.35 -3.42
C VAL A 49 8.57 24.89 -3.56
N ARG A 50 7.40 25.55 -3.56
CA ARG A 50 7.27 26.99 -3.86
C ARG A 50 6.82 27.83 -2.68
N LYS A 51 7.22 27.51 -1.45
CA LYS A 51 6.68 28.28 -0.31
C LYS A 51 7.43 29.55 0.03
N ASP A 52 8.66 29.74 -0.40
CA ASP A 52 9.44 30.97 -0.24
C ASP A 52 10.48 31.01 -1.36
N ASN A 53 11.16 32.12 -1.58
CA ASN A 53 12.14 32.31 -2.66
C ASN A 53 13.31 31.31 -2.71
N ILE A 54 13.40 30.39 -1.75
CA ILE A 54 14.38 29.32 -1.68
C ILE A 54 13.63 27.99 -1.70
N ALA A 55 13.85 27.19 -2.75
CA ALA A 55 13.27 25.86 -2.86
C ALA A 55 13.97 24.90 -1.85
N PRO A 56 13.22 24.17 -1.01
CA PRO A 56 13.81 23.16 -0.12
C PRO A 56 14.36 22.00 -0.94
N HIS A 57 15.35 21.30 -0.39
CA HIS A 57 15.75 19.99 -0.92
C HIS A 57 14.57 19.04 -0.89
N LEU A 58 14.44 18.21 -1.95
CA LEU A 58 13.35 17.25 -2.08
C LEU A 58 13.92 15.83 -2.19
N LEU A 59 13.58 14.97 -1.21
CA LEU A 59 13.79 13.53 -1.29
C LEU A 59 12.45 12.86 -1.49
N SER A 60 12.28 12.20 -2.62
CA SER A 60 11.05 11.48 -2.96
C SER A 60 11.35 10.00 -3.09
N MET A 61 10.58 9.18 -2.36
CA MET A 61 10.78 7.75 -2.29
C MET A 61 9.55 6.99 -2.79
N THR A 62 9.75 5.83 -3.37
CA THR A 62 8.67 4.91 -3.74
C THR A 62 9.18 3.48 -3.78
N ALA A 63 8.36 2.53 -3.32
CA ALA A 63 8.63 1.10 -3.44
C ALA A 63 8.09 0.50 -4.75
N THR A 64 7.28 1.26 -5.52
CA THR A 64 6.82 0.78 -6.83
C THR A 64 7.93 0.93 -7.86
N PRO A 65 8.33 -0.15 -8.56
CA PRO A 65 9.36 -0.06 -9.58
C PRO A 65 8.85 0.76 -10.77
N ILE A 66 9.44 1.94 -10.96
CA ILE A 66 9.18 2.78 -12.13
C ILE A 66 10.33 2.54 -13.12
N PRO A 67 10.06 2.18 -14.39
CA PRO A 67 11.11 2.05 -15.38
C PRO A 67 11.97 3.33 -15.43
N ARG A 68 13.30 3.17 -15.44
CA ARG A 68 14.24 4.30 -15.37
C ARG A 68 13.95 5.37 -16.43
N THR A 69 13.61 4.97 -17.64
CA THR A 69 13.24 5.88 -18.73
C THR A 69 12.00 6.69 -18.41
N LEU A 70 10.99 6.07 -17.83
CA LEU A 70 9.77 6.76 -17.40
C LEU A 70 10.04 7.69 -16.22
N ALA A 71 10.86 7.27 -15.26
CA ALA A 71 11.28 8.11 -14.14
C ALA A 71 12.00 9.37 -14.62
N LEU A 72 12.94 9.27 -15.54
CA LEU A 72 13.64 10.40 -16.13
C LEU A 72 12.70 11.33 -16.90
N THR A 73 11.68 10.79 -17.59
CA THR A 73 10.69 11.61 -18.31
C THR A 73 9.77 12.39 -17.36
N ILE A 74 9.38 11.77 -16.26
CA ILE A 74 8.43 12.36 -15.29
C ILE A 74 9.15 13.31 -14.32
N TYR A 75 10.39 12.99 -13.96
CA TYR A 75 11.18 13.63 -12.91
C TYR A 75 12.52 14.19 -13.43
N GLY A 76 12.55 14.67 -14.67
CA GLY A 76 13.75 15.09 -15.37
C GLY A 76 14.68 16.07 -14.62
N ASP A 77 14.15 16.74 -13.60
CA ASP A 77 14.90 17.68 -12.75
C ASP A 77 15.45 17.04 -11.46
N LEU A 78 15.30 15.70 -11.27
CA LEU A 78 15.72 14.98 -10.07
C LEU A 78 16.76 13.90 -10.39
N ASP A 79 17.75 13.78 -9.51
CA ASP A 79 18.69 12.67 -9.55
C ASP A 79 18.02 11.39 -9.06
N LEU A 80 18.22 10.29 -9.79
CA LEU A 80 17.61 8.99 -9.47
C LEU A 80 18.64 8.08 -8.77
N SER A 81 18.33 7.70 -7.53
CA SER A 81 19.07 6.67 -6.79
C SER A 81 18.23 5.39 -6.71
N LEU A 82 18.81 4.27 -7.10
CA LEU A 82 18.17 2.95 -7.03
C LEU A 82 18.71 2.17 -5.85
N LEU A 83 17.80 1.57 -5.06
CA LEU A 83 18.10 0.62 -3.99
C LEU A 83 17.65 -0.75 -4.49
N ASP A 84 18.54 -1.51 -5.08
CA ASP A 84 18.31 -2.82 -5.70
C ASP A 84 18.77 -4.00 -4.83
N GLU A 85 19.43 -3.73 -3.71
CA GLU A 85 19.87 -4.73 -2.77
C GLU A 85 18.85 -4.97 -1.65
N MET A 86 18.70 -6.23 -1.26
CA MET A 86 17.85 -6.61 -0.13
C MET A 86 18.63 -6.49 1.19
N PRO A 87 18.01 -6.02 2.28
CA PRO A 87 18.65 -5.99 3.58
C PRO A 87 19.16 -7.37 4.01
N ALA A 88 20.33 -7.40 4.65
CA ALA A 88 20.90 -8.64 5.17
C ALA A 88 19.93 -9.38 6.11
N GLY A 89 19.82 -10.69 5.98
CA GLY A 89 18.95 -11.54 6.81
C GLY A 89 17.47 -11.61 6.38
N ARG A 90 17.06 -10.90 5.34
CA ARG A 90 15.71 -11.03 4.81
C ARG A 90 15.55 -12.34 4.05
N LYS A 91 14.54 -13.13 4.41
CA LYS A 91 14.22 -14.38 3.70
C LYS A 91 13.73 -14.08 2.29
N GLN A 92 14.16 -14.90 1.35
CA GLN A 92 13.68 -14.81 -0.03
C GLN A 92 12.17 -15.09 -0.09
N ILE A 93 11.43 -14.23 -0.80
CA ILE A 93 10.01 -14.44 -1.07
C ILE A 93 9.90 -15.29 -2.34
N ILE A 94 9.18 -16.40 -2.24
CA ILE A 94 8.89 -17.28 -3.37
C ILE A 94 7.53 -16.90 -3.93
N THR A 95 7.49 -16.52 -5.21
CA THR A 95 6.23 -16.17 -5.90
C THR A 95 6.03 -17.15 -7.06
N GLU A 96 4.87 -17.81 -7.08
CA GLU A 96 4.52 -18.79 -8.10
C GLU A 96 3.17 -18.48 -8.73
N ILE A 97 3.07 -18.69 -10.03
CA ILE A 97 1.79 -18.65 -10.76
C ILE A 97 1.20 -20.04 -10.79
N ILE A 98 0.09 -20.24 -10.09
CA ILE A 98 -0.55 -21.54 -9.97
C ILE A 98 -1.60 -21.74 -11.06
N LYS A 99 -1.42 -22.75 -11.89
CA LYS A 99 -2.40 -23.16 -12.89
C LYS A 99 -3.63 -23.79 -12.22
N PRO A 100 -4.83 -23.68 -12.83
CA PRO A 100 -6.07 -24.22 -12.24
C PRO A 100 -6.00 -25.71 -11.84
N ASN A 101 -5.31 -26.54 -12.62
CA ASN A 101 -5.12 -27.97 -12.37
C ASN A 101 -4.17 -28.30 -11.21
N LYS A 102 -3.41 -27.34 -10.71
CA LYS A 102 -2.52 -27.50 -9.55
C LYS A 102 -3.07 -26.88 -8.26
N ARG A 103 -4.31 -26.43 -8.30
CA ARG A 103 -4.92 -25.72 -7.16
C ARG A 103 -5.02 -26.58 -5.91
N GLU A 104 -5.42 -27.84 -6.06
CA GLU A 104 -5.53 -28.78 -4.92
C GLU A 104 -4.18 -29.04 -4.26
N GLU A 105 -3.13 -29.30 -5.05
CA GLU A 105 -1.77 -29.45 -4.54
C GLU A 105 -1.33 -28.21 -3.75
N THR A 106 -1.69 -27.02 -4.24
CA THR A 106 -1.38 -25.76 -3.57
C THR A 106 -2.12 -25.63 -2.25
N TYR A 107 -3.39 -26.06 -2.20
CA TYR A 107 -4.16 -26.04 -0.94
C TYR A 107 -3.54 -26.98 0.11
N GLU A 108 -2.99 -28.13 -0.29
CA GLU A 108 -2.30 -29.01 0.65
C GLU A 108 -1.01 -28.37 1.20
N LYS A 109 -0.23 -27.68 0.35
CA LYS A 109 0.94 -26.91 0.82
C LYS A 109 0.54 -25.82 1.80
N ILE A 110 -0.53 -25.08 1.51
CA ILE A 110 -1.08 -24.06 2.39
C ILE A 110 -1.54 -24.66 3.71
N ARG A 111 -2.24 -25.82 3.68
CA ARG A 111 -2.70 -26.49 4.87
C ARG A 111 -1.53 -26.93 5.78
N ALA A 112 -0.43 -27.37 5.20
CA ALA A 112 0.78 -27.67 5.95
C ALA A 112 1.34 -26.44 6.67
N GLU A 113 1.36 -25.27 5.99
CA GLU A 113 1.79 -24.02 6.61
C GLU A 113 0.87 -23.54 7.72
N LEU A 114 -0.45 -23.67 7.53
CA LEU A 114 -1.45 -23.31 8.54
C LEU A 114 -1.32 -24.21 9.79
N LYS A 115 -1.06 -25.51 9.62
CA LYS A 115 -0.79 -26.44 10.73
C LYS A 115 0.46 -26.05 11.53
N ASN A 116 1.43 -25.43 10.89
CA ASN A 116 2.62 -24.88 11.55
C ASN A 116 2.38 -23.53 12.25
N GLY A 117 1.13 -23.11 12.44
CA GLY A 117 0.76 -21.86 13.09
C GLY A 117 0.93 -20.61 12.24
N ARG A 118 1.11 -20.75 10.93
CA ARG A 118 1.18 -19.60 10.00
C ARG A 118 -0.22 -19.13 9.62
N GLN A 119 -0.30 -17.91 9.10
CA GLN A 119 -1.52 -17.29 8.61
C GLN A 119 -1.47 -17.14 7.10
N MET A 120 -2.65 -17.11 6.46
CA MET A 120 -2.79 -16.91 5.02
C MET A 120 -3.67 -15.69 4.74
N TYR A 121 -3.26 -14.88 3.78
CA TYR A 121 -4.09 -13.82 3.19
C TYR A 121 -4.53 -14.22 1.79
N VAL A 122 -5.84 -14.11 1.54
CA VAL A 122 -6.43 -14.28 0.21
C VAL A 122 -6.92 -12.93 -0.28
N ILE A 123 -6.31 -12.40 -1.34
CA ILE A 123 -6.63 -11.09 -1.87
C ILE A 123 -7.56 -11.25 -3.05
N CYS A 124 -8.74 -10.65 -2.96
CA CYS A 124 -9.73 -10.62 -4.03
C CYS A 124 -9.92 -9.18 -4.54
N PRO A 125 -10.06 -8.97 -5.85
CA PRO A 125 -10.18 -7.63 -6.43
C PRO A 125 -11.52 -6.96 -6.14
N ARG A 126 -12.55 -7.70 -5.73
CA ARG A 126 -13.90 -7.21 -5.42
C ARG A 126 -14.35 -7.61 -4.02
N ILE A 127 -15.24 -6.82 -3.43
CA ILE A 127 -15.83 -7.08 -2.11
C ILE A 127 -17.02 -8.04 -2.25
N PHE A 128 -17.94 -7.75 -3.17
CA PHE A 128 -19.15 -8.50 -3.43
C PHE A 128 -19.18 -9.06 -4.86
N ALA A 129 -20.02 -10.05 -5.09
CA ALA A 129 -20.30 -10.56 -6.42
C ALA A 129 -20.74 -9.43 -7.37
N PRO A 130 -20.36 -9.48 -8.66
CA PRO A 130 -20.86 -8.54 -9.65
C PRO A 130 -22.39 -8.68 -9.81
N ASP A 131 -23.05 -7.58 -10.11
CA ASP A 131 -24.44 -7.59 -10.53
C ASP A 131 -24.51 -8.27 -11.91
N PRO A 132 -25.24 -9.39 -12.07
CA PRO A 132 -25.29 -10.14 -13.32
C PRO A 132 -25.76 -9.34 -14.53
N GLU A 133 -26.53 -8.26 -14.29
CA GLU A 133 -27.11 -7.44 -15.36
C GLU A 133 -26.20 -6.29 -15.83
N LYS A 134 -25.14 -5.97 -15.08
CA LYS A 134 -24.34 -4.75 -15.32
C LYS A 134 -22.95 -4.96 -15.85
N GLU A 135 -22.44 -6.18 -15.91
CA GLU A 135 -21.06 -6.41 -16.34
C GLU A 135 -20.92 -7.57 -17.30
N LEU A 136 -20.30 -7.30 -18.44
CA LEU A 136 -19.62 -8.30 -19.26
C LEU A 136 -18.70 -9.13 -18.36
N ALA A 137 -19.10 -10.36 -18.11
CA ALA A 137 -18.60 -11.22 -17.04
C ALA A 137 -17.09 -11.52 -17.15
N LEU A 138 -16.30 -10.69 -16.53
CA LEU A 138 -15.05 -11.18 -16.00
C LEU A 138 -15.40 -12.05 -14.78
N ASN A 139 -15.15 -13.35 -14.84
CA ASN A 139 -15.31 -14.34 -13.75
C ASN A 139 -14.36 -14.00 -12.57
N VAL A 140 -14.55 -12.83 -11.97
CA VAL A 140 -13.69 -12.33 -10.89
C VAL A 140 -14.37 -12.61 -9.57
N LYS A 141 -13.79 -13.51 -8.79
CA LYS A 141 -14.29 -13.88 -7.46
C LYS A 141 -14.30 -12.68 -6.51
N SER A 142 -15.39 -12.52 -5.79
CA SER A 142 -15.47 -11.55 -4.70
C SER A 142 -14.89 -12.10 -3.41
N ALA A 143 -14.48 -11.22 -2.50
CA ALA A 143 -13.92 -11.62 -1.21
C ALA A 143 -14.93 -12.41 -0.37
N THR A 144 -16.20 -12.03 -0.40
CA THR A 144 -17.26 -12.70 0.36
C THR A 144 -17.57 -14.09 -0.16
N GLU A 145 -17.69 -14.27 -1.49
CA GLU A 145 -17.92 -15.58 -2.10
C GLU A 145 -16.73 -16.52 -1.91
N GLU A 146 -15.52 -16.02 -2.14
CA GLU A 146 -14.32 -16.84 -1.99
C GLU A 146 -14.12 -17.26 -0.52
N ALA A 147 -14.40 -16.39 0.45
CA ALA A 147 -14.36 -16.77 1.87
C ALA A 147 -15.37 -17.86 2.21
N GLN A 148 -16.61 -17.77 1.69
CA GLN A 148 -17.62 -18.81 1.88
C GLN A 148 -17.20 -20.13 1.25
N ARG A 149 -16.66 -20.10 0.02
CA ARG A 149 -16.17 -21.29 -0.67
C ARG A 149 -15.02 -21.95 0.10
N LEU A 150 -14.02 -21.17 0.47
CA LEU A 150 -12.88 -21.69 1.22
C LEU A 150 -13.29 -22.29 2.56
N LYS A 151 -14.23 -21.66 3.28
CA LYS A 151 -14.75 -22.19 4.56
C LYS A 151 -15.55 -23.48 4.39
N LYS A 152 -16.36 -23.61 3.34
CA LYS A 152 -17.23 -24.77 3.13
C LYS A 152 -16.53 -25.94 2.45
N GLU A 153 -15.60 -25.67 1.55
CA GLU A 153 -15.08 -26.69 0.66
C GLU A 153 -13.60 -27.03 0.91
N VAL A 154 -12.78 -26.05 1.30
CA VAL A 154 -11.33 -26.23 1.32
C VAL A 154 -10.75 -26.25 2.74
N PHE A 155 -10.99 -25.21 3.54
CA PHE A 155 -10.41 -25.02 4.87
C PHE A 155 -11.47 -25.01 5.96
N LYS A 156 -12.24 -26.10 6.04
CA LYS A 156 -13.38 -26.25 6.97
C LYS A 156 -12.98 -26.14 8.43
N GLU A 157 -11.77 -26.58 8.73
CA GLU A 157 -11.16 -26.65 10.06
C GLU A 157 -10.59 -25.32 10.55
N TYR A 158 -10.44 -24.32 9.66
CA TYR A 158 -9.84 -23.03 10.00
C TYR A 158 -10.88 -21.92 10.09
N GLU A 159 -10.60 -20.91 10.90
CA GLU A 159 -11.40 -19.70 10.95
C GLU A 159 -11.01 -18.75 9.82
N ILE A 160 -12.01 -18.21 9.11
CA ILE A 160 -11.81 -17.33 7.98
C ILE A 160 -12.51 -16.00 8.24
N GLY A 161 -11.72 -14.96 8.43
CA GLY A 161 -12.19 -13.58 8.52
C GLY A 161 -12.25 -12.89 7.16
N VAL A 162 -13.25 -12.05 6.95
CA VAL A 162 -13.36 -11.19 5.75
C VAL A 162 -13.12 -9.75 6.13
N LEU A 163 -12.17 -9.10 5.45
CA LEU A 163 -11.79 -7.71 5.69
C LEU A 163 -11.94 -6.88 4.42
N HIS A 164 -12.64 -5.74 4.49
CA HIS A 164 -12.80 -4.85 3.34
C HIS A 164 -13.03 -3.38 3.74
N SER A 165 -12.87 -2.46 2.79
CA SER A 165 -12.91 -1.00 3.03
C SER A 165 -14.23 -0.49 3.60
N LYS A 166 -15.37 -1.10 3.25
CA LYS A 166 -16.70 -0.70 3.73
C LYS A 166 -17.01 -1.07 5.18
N MET A 167 -16.12 -1.80 5.86
CA MET A 167 -16.29 -2.16 7.28
C MET A 167 -15.87 -1.03 8.20
N GLY A 168 -16.59 -0.84 9.31
CA GLY A 168 -16.21 0.07 10.38
C GLY A 168 -14.90 -0.33 11.07
N LYS A 169 -14.25 0.65 11.71
CA LYS A 169 -12.92 0.48 12.33
C LYS A 169 -12.90 -0.63 13.38
N GLU A 170 -13.83 -0.61 14.32
CA GLU A 170 -13.93 -1.61 15.41
C GLU A 170 -14.05 -3.05 14.90
N LYS A 171 -14.86 -3.24 13.84
CA LYS A 171 -15.04 -4.56 13.22
C LYS A 171 -13.77 -5.06 12.53
N LYS A 172 -12.99 -4.14 11.93
CA LYS A 172 -11.69 -4.48 11.34
C LYS A 172 -10.69 -4.90 12.40
N GLU A 173 -10.60 -4.13 13.50
CA GLU A 173 -9.70 -4.43 14.62
C GLU A 173 -10.01 -5.79 15.25
N LYS A 174 -11.30 -6.10 15.46
CA LYS A 174 -11.73 -7.40 16.01
C LYS A 174 -11.36 -8.60 15.12
N ILE A 175 -11.31 -8.44 13.81
CA ILE A 175 -10.92 -9.52 12.87
C ILE A 175 -9.40 -9.68 12.82
N MET A 176 -8.65 -8.63 13.15
CA MET A 176 -7.19 -8.64 13.10
C MET A 176 -6.53 -9.09 14.40
N GLN A 177 -7.28 -9.19 15.49
CA GLN A 177 -6.89 -9.79 16.79
C GLN A 177 -7.04 -11.29 16.75
#